data_478deccc19e17a605395899306f84fb0
#
_entry.id   478deccc19e17a605395899306f84fb0
#
_cell.length_a   1.000
_cell.length_b   1.000
_cell.length_c   1.000
_cell.angle_alpha   90.00
_cell.angle_beta   90.00
_cell.angle_gamma   90.00
#
_symmetry.space_group_name_H-M   'P 1'
#
loop_
_entity.id
_entity.type
_entity.pdbx_description
1 polymer ?
#
loop_
_entity_poly.entity_id
_entity_poly.type
_entity_poly.pdbx_seq_one_letter_code
_entity_poly.pdbx_strand_id
1 'polypeptide(L)'
;MKADNINSGRVQKAPENFLTPTGIKEVFAEGKKGRRDFIRNAFAAAAAGAAAPMAMAQGNPVPVEGGDPNILNLPEHTVGLGQGVAAEGYGKPSKFEANLQRRQSPGLTQTTQASVSFAPLQSLFGIVTPSGLHFERHHQGWWDIDPSKHRFMINGMVKKNMVFTMDEIMRLPSVSRFAFIECGANTATEWGNVAVPTVQYTHGMISCSEFTGVPLITLLQMAGADLKNGKFVLAEGGDGSSMTRTIPMSLITSGEVIVAYGQNGEMLRPENGYPLRLVVPGVQGVSWVKYLRRVEVGDKPYAAKDEAIHYMDLQPDGTHRQYTNLQEVKSVVTTPSGGQVLLDKGFYNITGLAWSGKGKIKRVDVSTDGGRNWRQARLETPVLSKALSRFNIDWVWDGKPAIIQSRAQDDTGHAQPTYQQLRSVRGTRSIYHNNAIQSWLVQENGEVKNVQVS
;
A
#
# COMPACT_ATOMS: atom_id res chain seq x y z
N MET A 1 38.88 -1.59 19.36
CA MET A 1 38.52 -1.95 17.98
C MET A 1 38.08 -0.68 17.30
N LYS A 2 38.85 -0.24 16.31
CA LYS A 2 38.56 0.97 15.52
C LYS A 2 37.36 0.62 14.63
N ALA A 3 36.30 1.42 14.70
CA ALA A 3 35.17 1.33 13.79
C ALA A 3 35.70 1.78 12.41
N ASP A 4 35.75 0.85 11.47
CA ASP A 4 36.04 1.17 10.07
C ASP A 4 34.90 2.01 9.52
N ASN A 5 35.22 3.20 9.05
CA ASN A 5 34.34 4.14 8.40
C ASN A 5 33.80 3.50 7.12
N ILE A 6 32.60 2.95 7.21
CA ILE A 6 31.81 2.64 6.01
C ILE A 6 31.26 3.99 5.52
N ASN A 7 31.93 4.57 4.53
CA ASN A 7 31.41 5.68 3.76
C ASN A 7 30.22 5.18 2.91
N SER A 8 29.06 5.05 3.53
CA SER A 8 27.81 5.04 2.78
C SER A 8 27.62 6.45 2.23
N GLY A 9 27.33 6.60 0.93
CA GLY A 9 27.15 7.87 0.27
C GLY A 9 26.13 8.77 0.98
N ARG A 10 26.59 9.48 2.00
CA ARG A 10 25.81 10.51 2.67
C ARG A 10 25.80 11.73 1.76
N VAL A 11 24.62 12.11 1.32
CA VAL A 11 24.40 13.49 0.88
C VAL A 11 24.80 14.38 2.05
N GLN A 12 25.93 15.04 1.97
CA GLN A 12 26.27 16.07 2.95
C GLN A 12 25.22 17.17 2.80
N LYS A 13 24.44 17.38 3.84
CA LYS A 13 23.63 18.59 3.93
C LYS A 13 24.57 19.78 3.87
N ALA A 14 24.25 20.76 3.03
CA ALA A 14 24.90 22.06 3.09
C ALA A 14 24.89 22.55 4.56
N PRO A 15 26.00 23.11 5.06
CA PRO A 15 26.03 23.63 6.42
C PRO A 15 24.85 24.59 6.63
N GLU A 16 24.21 24.55 7.78
CA GLU A 16 23.03 25.40 8.08
C GLU A 16 23.34 26.89 7.91
N ASN A 17 24.58 27.31 8.13
CA ASN A 17 25.06 28.69 7.91
C ASN A 17 25.19 29.05 6.42
N PHE A 18 25.09 28.12 5.48
CA PHE A 18 25.09 28.39 4.05
C PHE A 18 23.97 29.36 3.62
N LEU A 19 22.83 29.29 4.30
CA LEU A 19 21.70 30.18 4.02
C LEU A 19 21.84 31.55 4.70
N THR A 20 22.84 31.78 5.53
CA THR A 20 23.11 33.10 6.10
C THR A 20 23.89 33.96 5.09
N PRO A 21 23.70 35.29 5.10
CA PRO A 21 24.45 36.20 4.23
C PRO A 21 25.97 36.04 4.34
N THR A 22 26.47 35.67 5.53
CA THR A 22 27.90 35.41 5.79
C THR A 22 28.31 34.07 5.18
N GLY A 23 27.56 33.00 5.41
CA GLY A 23 27.81 31.67 4.85
C GLY A 23 27.80 31.66 3.32
N ILE A 24 26.86 32.41 2.72
CA ILE A 24 26.81 32.61 1.26
C ILE A 24 28.10 33.27 0.76
N LYS A 25 28.58 34.33 1.44
CA LYS A 25 29.83 35.00 1.09
C LYS A 25 31.04 34.10 1.21
N GLU A 26 31.11 33.28 2.25
CA GLU A 26 32.21 32.30 2.47
C GLU A 26 32.26 31.24 1.38
N VAL A 27 31.13 30.65 1.02
CA VAL A 27 31.01 29.66 -0.06
C VAL A 27 31.42 30.27 -1.41
N PHE A 28 30.97 31.50 -1.70
CA PHE A 28 31.41 32.20 -2.92
C PHE A 28 32.91 32.58 -2.92
N ALA A 29 33.48 32.87 -1.75
CA ALA A 29 34.91 33.16 -1.64
C ALA A 29 35.78 31.91 -1.81
N GLU A 30 35.34 30.76 -1.23
CA GLU A 30 36.00 29.46 -1.41
C GLU A 30 35.82 28.93 -2.83
N GLY A 31 34.62 29.03 -3.39
CA GLY A 31 34.34 28.64 -4.77
C GLY A 31 35.14 29.42 -5.81
N LYS A 32 35.54 30.68 -5.52
CA LYS A 32 36.39 31.45 -6.39
C LYS A 32 37.87 30.99 -6.35
N LYS A 33 38.36 30.45 -5.23
CA LYS A 33 39.75 29.98 -5.11
C LYS A 33 39.93 28.59 -5.73
N GLY A 34 39.00 27.67 -5.57
CA GLY A 34 39.13 26.29 -6.05
C GLY A 34 38.60 26.05 -7.47
N ARG A 35 37.61 26.83 -7.88
CA ARG A 35 36.86 26.60 -9.13
C ARG A 35 37.69 26.80 -10.41
N ARG A 36 38.66 27.73 -10.41
CA ARG A 36 39.52 27.95 -11.57
C ARG A 36 40.53 26.84 -11.80
N ASP A 37 41.15 26.33 -10.75
CA ASP A 37 42.13 25.24 -10.85
C ASP A 37 41.43 23.91 -11.10
N PHE A 38 40.27 23.69 -10.51
CA PHE A 38 39.42 22.53 -10.72
C PHE A 38 38.91 22.46 -12.17
N ILE A 39 38.37 23.56 -12.70
CA ILE A 39 37.86 23.64 -14.09
C ILE A 39 39.00 23.48 -15.10
N ARG A 40 40.19 24.05 -14.83
CA ARG A 40 41.36 23.95 -15.71
C ARG A 40 41.91 22.53 -15.79
N ASN A 41 41.95 21.80 -14.68
CA ASN A 41 42.35 20.40 -14.63
C ASN A 41 41.33 19.47 -15.25
N ALA A 42 40.04 19.80 -15.13
CA ALA A 42 38.93 19.04 -15.72
C ALA A 42 38.93 19.12 -17.26
N PHE A 43 39.17 20.31 -17.83
CA PHE A 43 39.25 20.46 -19.29
C PHE A 43 40.48 19.73 -19.87
N ALA A 44 41.56 19.60 -19.10
CA ALA A 44 42.72 18.83 -19.53
C ALA A 44 42.46 17.30 -19.52
N ALA A 45 41.61 16.80 -18.60
CA ALA A 45 41.26 15.39 -18.54
C ALA A 45 40.17 14.99 -19.57
N ALA A 46 39.24 15.92 -19.87
CA ALA A 46 38.13 15.67 -20.83
C ALA A 46 38.63 15.60 -22.30
N ALA A 47 39.80 16.20 -22.62
CA ALA A 47 40.36 16.12 -23.95
C ALA A 47 41.05 14.77 -24.25
N ALA A 48 41.25 13.89 -23.26
CA ALA A 48 41.90 12.59 -23.40
C ALA A 48 40.96 11.37 -23.42
N GLY A 49 39.63 11.55 -23.23
CA GLY A 49 38.68 10.45 -23.09
C GLY A 49 37.47 10.54 -24.02
N ALA A 50 37.65 10.24 -25.29
CA ALA A 50 36.52 10.06 -26.19
C ALA A 50 35.86 8.67 -25.98
N ALA A 51 34.55 8.68 -25.76
CA ALA A 51 33.58 7.59 -25.94
C ALA A 51 33.78 6.32 -25.11
N ALA A 52 33.18 6.31 -23.93
CA ALA A 52 32.66 5.08 -23.33
C ALA A 52 31.11 5.12 -23.32
N PRO A 53 30.45 4.00 -23.65
CA PRO A 53 28.97 3.95 -23.64
C PRO A 53 28.48 4.16 -22.21
N MET A 54 27.42 4.98 -22.05
CA MET A 54 26.69 5.11 -20.77
C MET A 54 26.11 3.75 -20.39
N ALA A 55 26.85 2.99 -19.61
CA ALA A 55 26.25 1.94 -18.79
C ALA A 55 25.53 2.64 -17.65
N MET A 56 24.20 2.56 -17.58
CA MET A 56 23.48 2.90 -16.37
C MET A 56 24.02 2.03 -15.24
N ALA A 57 24.70 2.65 -14.30
CA ALA A 57 25.20 1.98 -13.12
C ALA A 57 24.02 1.54 -12.24
N GLN A 58 23.56 0.31 -12.45
CA GLN A 58 22.69 -0.40 -11.54
C GLN A 58 23.56 -1.31 -10.69
N GLY A 59 24.13 -0.78 -9.62
CA GLY A 59 24.98 -1.53 -8.70
C GLY A 59 25.20 -0.78 -7.38
N ASN A 60 25.81 -1.44 -6.41
CA ASN A 60 26.24 -0.78 -5.18
C ASN A 60 27.14 0.41 -5.50
N PRO A 61 27.06 1.51 -4.71
CA PRO A 61 27.96 2.65 -4.91
C PRO A 61 29.42 2.18 -4.92
N VAL A 62 30.09 2.34 -6.04
CA VAL A 62 31.51 2.01 -6.17
C VAL A 62 32.32 3.27 -5.89
N PRO A 63 33.31 3.24 -4.98
CA PRO A 63 34.22 4.35 -4.80
C PRO A 63 34.97 4.65 -6.11
N VAL A 64 34.89 5.90 -6.56
CA VAL A 64 35.60 6.36 -7.74
C VAL A 64 36.86 7.09 -7.27
N GLU A 65 38.02 6.55 -7.59
CA GLU A 65 39.30 7.17 -7.27
C GLU A 65 39.46 8.48 -8.07
N GLY A 66 39.68 9.60 -7.37
CA GLY A 66 39.78 10.92 -7.98
C GLY A 66 38.42 11.66 -8.17
N GLY A 67 37.29 11.07 -7.69
CA GLY A 67 35.96 11.67 -7.77
C GLY A 67 35.22 11.35 -9.07
N ASP A 68 33.93 11.62 -9.09
CA ASP A 68 33.08 11.39 -10.26
C ASP A 68 33.35 12.42 -11.35
N PRO A 69 33.87 11.99 -12.54
CA PRO A 69 34.12 12.91 -13.66
C PRO A 69 32.84 13.62 -14.15
N ASN A 70 31.63 13.09 -13.85
CA ASN A 70 30.37 13.75 -14.20
C ASN A 70 30.06 14.98 -13.33
N ILE A 71 30.71 15.12 -12.16
CA ILE A 71 30.59 16.35 -11.35
C ILE A 71 31.22 17.55 -12.09
N LEU A 72 32.12 17.31 -13.00
CA LEU A 72 32.80 18.33 -13.81
C LEU A 72 31.96 18.77 -15.01
N ASN A 73 31.12 17.91 -15.53
CA ASN A 73 30.19 18.20 -16.58
C ASN A 73 28.84 18.58 -15.93
N LEU A 74 28.71 19.86 -15.57
CA LEU A 74 27.47 20.36 -14.95
C LEU A 74 26.31 20.12 -15.93
N PRO A 75 25.34 19.28 -15.56
CA PRO A 75 24.19 19.02 -16.42
C PRO A 75 23.35 20.30 -16.59
N GLU A 76 22.58 20.34 -17.68
CA GLU A 76 21.80 21.52 -18.08
C GLU A 76 20.92 22.07 -16.93
N HIS A 77 20.32 21.20 -16.13
CA HIS A 77 19.47 21.57 -14.99
C HIS A 77 20.23 22.24 -13.83
N THR A 78 21.57 22.21 -13.83
CA THR A 78 22.40 22.86 -12.81
C THR A 78 22.81 24.28 -13.20
N VAL A 79 22.79 24.59 -14.50
CA VAL A 79 23.28 25.87 -15.05
C VAL A 79 22.21 26.67 -15.76
N GLY A 80 21.05 26.05 -16.06
CA GLY A 80 19.92 26.68 -16.74
C GLY A 80 18.74 26.93 -15.80
N LEU A 81 17.75 27.63 -16.31
CA LEU A 81 16.45 27.78 -15.66
C LEU A 81 15.57 26.58 -15.98
N GLY A 82 14.89 26.05 -14.96
CA GLY A 82 13.86 25.04 -15.14
C GLY A 82 12.54 25.59 -15.66
N GLN A 83 11.51 24.77 -15.63
CA GLN A 83 10.15 25.16 -15.95
C GLN A 83 9.62 26.20 -14.95
N GLY A 84 8.86 27.19 -15.44
CA GLY A 84 8.21 28.16 -14.58
C GLY A 84 7.09 27.52 -13.74
N VAL A 85 6.76 28.17 -12.62
CA VAL A 85 5.58 27.80 -11.83
C VAL A 85 4.33 28.05 -12.68
N ALA A 86 3.48 27.04 -12.80
CA ALA A 86 2.22 27.12 -13.52
C ALA A 86 1.05 26.78 -12.59
N ALA A 87 -0.13 27.36 -12.85
CA ALA A 87 -1.38 26.98 -12.21
C ALA A 87 -1.91 25.72 -12.89
N GLU A 88 -1.65 24.58 -12.31
CA GLU A 88 -2.16 23.28 -12.77
C GLU A 88 -3.10 22.68 -11.72
N GLY A 89 -3.99 21.79 -12.14
CA GLY A 89 -4.88 21.06 -11.23
C GLY A 89 -4.08 20.09 -10.35
N TYR A 90 -4.00 18.82 -10.76
CA TYR A 90 -3.12 17.85 -10.10
C TYR A 90 -1.75 17.83 -10.78
N GLY A 91 -0.70 17.88 -9.96
CA GLY A 91 0.65 17.66 -10.45
C GLY A 91 0.82 16.28 -11.08
N LYS A 92 1.83 16.12 -11.92
CA LYS A 92 2.18 14.84 -12.54
C LYS A 92 3.48 14.33 -11.93
N PRO A 93 3.62 12.99 -11.77
CA PRO A 93 4.91 12.41 -11.41
C PRO A 93 5.95 12.70 -12.48
N SER A 94 7.23 12.59 -12.13
CA SER A 94 8.32 12.69 -13.10
C SER A 94 8.06 11.78 -14.32
N LYS A 95 8.41 12.25 -15.52
CA LYS A 95 8.33 11.44 -16.74
C LYS A 95 9.15 10.14 -16.66
N PHE A 96 10.16 10.11 -15.81
CA PHE A 96 11.00 8.93 -15.57
C PHE A 96 10.29 7.87 -14.71
N GLU A 97 9.21 8.23 -14.02
CA GLU A 97 8.35 7.32 -13.24
C GLU A 97 7.10 6.88 -14.02
N ALA A 98 7.06 7.07 -15.35
CA ALA A 98 5.91 6.71 -16.19
C ALA A 98 5.57 5.20 -16.15
N ASN A 99 6.53 4.35 -15.82
CA ASN A 99 6.34 2.90 -15.67
C ASN A 99 5.73 2.50 -14.32
N LEU A 100 5.67 3.42 -13.35
CA LEU A 100 5.03 3.19 -12.06
C LEU A 100 3.50 3.26 -12.24
N GLN A 101 2.86 2.10 -12.30
CA GLN A 101 1.44 2.02 -12.59
C GLN A 101 0.78 0.80 -11.94
N ARG A 102 -0.53 0.90 -11.74
CA ARG A 102 -1.36 -0.27 -11.46
C ARG A 102 -1.33 -1.21 -12.67
N ARG A 103 -1.35 -2.51 -12.43
CA ARG A 103 -1.40 -3.51 -13.50
C ARG A 103 -2.65 -4.34 -13.41
N GLN A 104 -3.33 -4.51 -14.54
CA GLN A 104 -4.41 -5.48 -14.66
C GLN A 104 -3.83 -6.90 -14.74
N SER A 105 -4.59 -7.88 -14.26
CA SER A 105 -4.27 -9.28 -14.48
C SER A 105 -5.13 -9.83 -15.61
N PRO A 106 -4.56 -10.08 -16.76
CA PRO A 106 -5.28 -10.79 -17.84
C PRO A 106 -5.77 -12.15 -17.33
N GLY A 107 -7.04 -12.46 -17.53
CA GLY A 107 -7.61 -13.77 -17.21
C GLY A 107 -8.20 -13.93 -15.80
N LEU A 108 -8.03 -13.00 -14.86
CA LEU A 108 -8.74 -13.06 -13.58
C LEU A 108 -10.19 -12.61 -13.67
N THR A 109 -10.56 -11.94 -14.75
CA THR A 109 -11.93 -11.45 -14.95
C THR A 109 -12.31 -11.55 -16.43
N GLN A 110 -13.58 -11.82 -16.69
CA GLN A 110 -14.09 -12.01 -18.05
C GLN A 110 -14.30 -10.69 -18.80
N THR A 111 -14.47 -9.58 -18.10
CA THR A 111 -14.72 -8.25 -18.67
C THR A 111 -13.89 -7.18 -17.98
N THR A 112 -13.65 -6.06 -18.67
CA THR A 112 -12.98 -4.90 -18.10
C THR A 112 -13.77 -4.24 -16.98
N GLN A 113 -15.10 -4.35 -16.99
CA GLN A 113 -15.98 -3.82 -15.95
C GLN A 113 -15.94 -4.64 -14.65
N ALA A 114 -15.79 -5.97 -14.76
CA ALA A 114 -15.65 -6.85 -13.60
C ALA A 114 -14.19 -7.22 -13.39
N SER A 115 -13.31 -6.23 -13.21
CA SER A 115 -11.86 -6.41 -13.24
C SER A 115 -11.16 -5.90 -11.97
N VAL A 116 -9.87 -6.14 -11.92
CA VAL A 116 -8.96 -5.71 -10.84
C VAL A 116 -7.71 -5.09 -11.43
N SER A 117 -7.23 -4.02 -10.81
CA SER A 117 -5.88 -3.50 -11.02
C SER A 117 -5.09 -3.49 -9.71
N PHE A 118 -3.87 -3.96 -9.75
CA PHE A 118 -3.03 -4.23 -8.58
C PHE A 118 -2.11 -3.04 -8.29
N ALA A 119 -2.02 -2.64 -7.02
CA ALA A 119 -1.05 -1.64 -6.55
C ALA A 119 0.39 -2.17 -6.69
N PRO A 120 1.35 -1.34 -7.13
CA PRO A 120 2.74 -1.73 -7.36
C PRO A 120 3.56 -1.72 -6.06
N LEU A 121 3.29 -2.67 -5.14
CA LEU A 121 3.84 -2.68 -3.77
C LEU A 121 5.37 -2.62 -3.71
N GLN A 122 6.07 -3.19 -4.69
CA GLN A 122 7.53 -3.19 -4.79
C GLN A 122 8.12 -1.80 -5.08
N SER A 123 7.30 -0.88 -5.54
CA SER A 123 7.72 0.46 -5.97
C SER A 123 7.13 1.57 -5.10
N LEU A 124 6.45 1.21 -4.00
CA LEU A 124 5.85 2.16 -3.07
C LEU A 124 6.72 2.34 -1.83
N PHE A 125 6.73 3.55 -1.30
CA PHE A 125 7.43 3.93 -0.08
C PHE A 125 6.47 4.31 1.02
N GLY A 126 6.94 4.26 2.30
CA GLY A 126 6.10 4.57 3.44
C GLY A 126 4.89 3.65 3.59
N ILE A 127 3.82 4.16 4.18
CA ILE A 127 2.61 3.40 4.50
C ILE A 127 1.37 3.89 3.73
N VAL A 128 1.43 5.05 3.08
CA VAL A 128 0.31 5.63 2.33
C VAL A 128 0.46 5.28 0.84
N THR A 129 -0.59 4.73 0.28
CA THR A 129 -0.68 4.47 -1.16
C THR A 129 -1.21 5.72 -1.86
N PRO A 130 -0.48 6.32 -2.82
CA PRO A 130 -1.02 7.42 -3.62
C PRO A 130 -2.38 7.05 -4.23
N SER A 131 -3.34 7.98 -4.24
CA SER A 131 -4.70 7.69 -4.73
C SER A 131 -4.72 7.11 -6.15
N GLY A 132 -3.85 7.62 -7.03
CA GLY A 132 -3.72 7.10 -8.40
C GLY A 132 -3.10 5.70 -8.53
N LEU A 133 -2.47 5.19 -7.46
CA LEU A 133 -1.87 3.85 -7.41
C LEU A 133 -2.62 2.90 -6.46
N HIS A 134 -3.70 3.38 -5.85
CA HIS A 134 -4.59 2.59 -5.02
C HIS A 134 -5.22 1.48 -5.88
N PHE A 135 -5.21 0.22 -5.40
CA PHE A 135 -5.78 -0.88 -6.17
C PHE A 135 -7.26 -0.66 -6.48
N GLU A 136 -7.72 -1.19 -7.57
CA GLU A 136 -9.13 -1.21 -7.96
C GLU A 136 -9.66 -2.64 -7.98
N ARG A 137 -10.91 -2.81 -7.56
CA ARG A 137 -11.71 -4.00 -7.78
C ARG A 137 -13.15 -3.57 -8.03
N HIS A 138 -13.65 -3.87 -9.22
CA HIS A 138 -15.01 -3.55 -9.65
C HIS A 138 -15.76 -4.83 -10.02
N HIS A 139 -17.07 -4.79 -9.83
CA HIS A 139 -17.99 -5.83 -10.29
C HIS A 139 -18.73 -5.42 -11.55
N GLN A 140 -18.94 -4.09 -11.75
CA GLN A 140 -19.57 -3.52 -12.94
C GLN A 140 -18.98 -2.16 -13.33
N GLY A 141 -17.66 -2.03 -13.25
CA GLY A 141 -16.93 -0.82 -13.59
C GLY A 141 -17.01 0.26 -12.51
N TRP A 142 -16.54 1.44 -12.86
CA TRP A 142 -16.58 2.62 -12.02
C TRP A 142 -17.43 3.72 -12.69
N TRP A 143 -17.95 4.62 -11.86
CA TRP A 143 -18.79 5.72 -12.29
C TRP A 143 -18.28 7.03 -11.72
N ASP A 144 -18.35 8.09 -12.54
CA ASP A 144 -18.15 9.44 -12.09
C ASP A 144 -19.54 10.07 -11.84
N ILE A 145 -19.94 10.07 -10.56
CA ILE A 145 -21.29 10.43 -10.16
C ILE A 145 -21.33 11.93 -9.83
N ASP A 146 -22.29 12.66 -10.42
CA ASP A 146 -22.55 14.06 -10.10
C ASP A 146 -22.93 14.21 -8.61
N PRO A 147 -22.11 14.86 -7.77
CA PRO A 147 -22.35 14.97 -6.34
C PRO A 147 -23.60 15.76 -6.00
N SER A 148 -24.04 16.68 -6.87
CA SER A 148 -25.26 17.45 -6.68
C SER A 148 -26.52 16.58 -6.76
N LYS A 149 -26.45 15.46 -7.48
CA LYS A 149 -27.53 14.48 -7.65
C LYS A 149 -27.44 13.31 -6.71
N HIS A 150 -26.27 13.08 -6.11
CA HIS A 150 -26.09 11.97 -5.18
C HIS A 150 -26.92 12.18 -3.90
N ARG A 151 -27.55 11.10 -3.42
CA ARG A 151 -28.32 11.08 -2.18
C ARG A 151 -27.91 9.88 -1.34
N PHE A 152 -27.80 10.12 -0.04
CA PHE A 152 -27.52 9.10 0.96
C PHE A 152 -28.69 8.95 1.92
N MET A 153 -29.28 7.76 1.98
CA MET A 153 -30.48 7.48 2.80
C MET A 153 -30.11 6.64 4.01
N ILE A 154 -30.77 6.96 5.13
CA ILE A 154 -30.78 6.13 6.36
C ILE A 154 -32.23 5.76 6.66
N ASN A 155 -32.48 4.45 6.81
CA ASN A 155 -33.82 3.89 7.11
C ASN A 155 -33.74 2.64 8.00
N GLY A 156 -34.86 1.94 8.16
CA GLY A 156 -34.98 0.73 8.98
C GLY A 156 -35.37 1.07 10.42
N MET A 157 -34.69 0.49 11.40
CA MET A 157 -34.97 0.71 12.84
C MET A 157 -34.45 2.10 13.30
N VAL A 158 -35.08 3.14 12.77
CA VAL A 158 -34.79 4.55 13.05
C VAL A 158 -36.09 5.28 13.42
N LYS A 159 -35.99 6.37 14.18
CA LYS A 159 -37.16 7.23 14.47
C LYS A 159 -37.65 7.98 13.23
N LYS A 160 -36.72 8.30 12.32
CA LYS A 160 -36.96 9.14 11.16
C LYS A 160 -36.07 8.71 9.99
N ASN A 161 -36.68 8.31 8.89
CA ASN A 161 -35.92 8.13 7.66
C ASN A 161 -35.29 9.47 7.25
N MET A 162 -34.00 9.47 6.97
CA MET A 162 -33.27 10.66 6.58
C MET A 162 -32.62 10.47 5.22
N VAL A 163 -32.62 11.53 4.43
CA VAL A 163 -31.92 11.59 3.14
C VAL A 163 -31.00 12.81 3.20
N PHE A 164 -29.74 12.59 2.91
CA PHE A 164 -28.70 13.62 2.93
C PHE A 164 -28.22 13.91 1.51
N THR A 165 -27.98 15.17 1.23
CA THR A 165 -27.16 15.65 0.09
C THR A 165 -25.68 15.60 0.47
N MET A 166 -24.79 15.72 -0.51
CA MET A 166 -23.34 15.82 -0.24
C MET A 166 -23.01 17.07 0.59
N ASP A 167 -23.64 18.20 0.28
CA ASP A 167 -23.44 19.45 1.01
C ASP A 167 -23.81 19.33 2.50
N GLU A 168 -24.89 18.63 2.80
CA GLU A 168 -25.33 18.37 4.18
C GLU A 168 -24.32 17.48 4.92
N ILE A 169 -23.83 16.42 4.28
CA ILE A 169 -22.79 15.54 4.86
C ILE A 169 -21.49 16.32 5.12
N MET A 170 -21.03 17.11 4.17
CA MET A 170 -19.76 17.84 4.27
C MET A 170 -19.78 18.98 5.30
N ARG A 171 -20.97 19.41 5.76
CA ARG A 171 -21.12 20.39 6.85
C ARG A 171 -21.04 19.76 8.23
N LEU A 172 -21.13 18.44 8.33
CA LEU A 172 -21.07 17.74 9.62
C LEU A 172 -19.61 17.61 10.09
N PRO A 173 -19.39 17.46 11.42
CA PRO A 173 -18.06 17.21 11.95
C PRO A 173 -17.43 15.98 11.30
N SER A 174 -16.28 16.17 10.67
CA SER A 174 -15.52 15.10 10.02
C SER A 174 -14.35 14.64 10.86
N VAL A 175 -13.87 13.44 10.57
CA VAL A 175 -12.65 12.85 11.10
C VAL A 175 -11.81 12.31 9.97
N SER A 176 -10.48 12.30 10.14
CA SER A 176 -9.55 11.63 9.24
C SER A 176 -8.93 10.42 9.93
N ARG A 177 -8.79 9.31 9.19
CA ARG A 177 -8.25 8.05 9.71
C ARG A 177 -7.39 7.36 8.67
N PHE A 178 -6.20 6.94 9.06
CA PHE A 178 -5.41 6.00 8.27
C PHE A 178 -6.00 4.61 8.40
N ALA A 179 -6.25 3.97 7.27
CA ALA A 179 -6.71 2.59 7.26
C ALA A 179 -6.25 1.87 5.99
N PHE A 180 -5.85 0.61 6.14
CA PHE A 180 -5.65 -0.24 4.98
C PHE A 180 -6.99 -0.83 4.53
N ILE A 181 -7.13 -1.00 3.23
CA ILE A 181 -8.18 -1.79 2.60
C ILE A 181 -7.56 -2.95 1.84
N GLU A 182 -8.00 -4.17 2.11
CA GLU A 182 -7.56 -5.37 1.43
C GLU A 182 -8.75 -6.11 0.84
N CYS A 183 -8.67 -6.50 -0.43
CA CYS A 183 -9.67 -7.38 -1.03
C CYS A 183 -9.62 -8.77 -0.38
N GLY A 184 -10.75 -9.37 -0.07
CA GLY A 184 -10.79 -10.72 0.52
C GLY A 184 -10.11 -11.79 -0.34
N ALA A 185 -10.02 -11.59 -1.66
CA ALA A 185 -9.33 -12.47 -2.59
C ALA A 185 -7.85 -12.10 -2.83
N ASN A 186 -7.26 -11.19 -2.05
CA ASN A 186 -5.84 -10.89 -2.13
C ASN A 186 -5.03 -12.16 -1.79
N THR A 187 -4.10 -12.56 -2.65
CA THR A 187 -3.33 -13.82 -2.57
C THR A 187 -4.16 -15.09 -2.89
N ALA A 188 -5.36 -14.97 -3.45
CA ALA A 188 -6.21 -16.13 -3.78
C ALA A 188 -5.54 -17.11 -4.75
N THR A 189 -4.73 -16.61 -5.68
CA THR A 189 -4.00 -17.43 -6.66
C THR A 189 -2.96 -18.37 -6.03
N GLU A 190 -2.53 -18.09 -4.81
CA GLU A 190 -1.49 -18.85 -4.10
C GLU A 190 -2.04 -20.01 -3.24
N TRP A 191 -3.36 -20.23 -3.20
CA TRP A 191 -3.95 -21.31 -2.39
C TRP A 191 -3.49 -22.71 -2.81
N GLY A 192 -3.43 -22.99 -4.09
CA GLY A 192 -3.00 -24.29 -4.62
C GLY A 192 -1.50 -24.38 -4.80
N ASN A 193 -0.96 -23.54 -5.67
CA ASN A 193 0.43 -23.48 -6.08
C ASN A 193 0.83 -22.04 -6.39
N VAL A 194 2.13 -21.84 -6.66
CA VAL A 194 2.63 -20.59 -7.23
C VAL A 194 1.95 -20.34 -8.57
N ALA A 195 1.18 -19.27 -8.68
CA ALA A 195 0.41 -18.97 -9.88
C ALA A 195 0.91 -17.71 -10.60
N VAL A 196 1.49 -16.76 -9.86
CA VAL A 196 1.90 -15.45 -10.38
C VAL A 196 3.29 -15.05 -9.87
N PRO A 197 4.10 -14.36 -10.70
CA PRO A 197 5.52 -14.21 -10.40
C PRO A 197 5.86 -13.09 -9.42
N THR A 198 5.05 -12.01 -9.33
CA THR A 198 5.45 -10.78 -8.64
C THR A 198 4.60 -10.46 -7.43
N VAL A 199 5.15 -9.68 -6.49
CA VAL A 199 4.42 -9.20 -5.31
C VAL A 199 3.22 -8.33 -5.70
N GLN A 200 3.28 -7.60 -6.81
CA GLN A 200 2.16 -6.83 -7.33
C GLN A 200 0.96 -7.73 -7.62
N TYR A 201 1.16 -8.88 -8.26
CA TYR A 201 0.08 -9.81 -8.58
C TYR A 201 -0.34 -10.70 -7.40
N THR A 202 0.59 -11.08 -6.52
CA THR A 202 0.24 -11.91 -5.35
C THR A 202 -0.50 -11.10 -4.29
N HIS A 203 -0.03 -9.87 -3.99
CA HIS A 203 -0.47 -9.08 -2.84
C HIS A 203 -1.00 -7.69 -3.18
N GLY A 204 -0.99 -7.28 -4.44
CA GLY A 204 -1.31 -5.91 -4.84
C GLY A 204 -2.78 -5.49 -4.71
N MET A 205 -3.68 -6.36 -4.24
CA MET A 205 -5.04 -5.96 -3.86
C MET A 205 -5.11 -5.44 -2.42
N ILE A 206 -4.13 -4.68 -2.00
CA ILE A 206 -4.07 -3.93 -0.75
C ILE A 206 -3.59 -2.50 -1.00
N SER A 207 -4.14 -1.56 -0.27
CA SER A 207 -3.69 -0.16 -0.23
C SER A 207 -4.00 0.44 1.13
N CYS A 208 -3.29 1.50 1.51
CA CYS A 208 -3.57 2.24 2.73
C CYS A 208 -3.67 3.72 2.41
N SER A 209 -4.68 4.37 2.96
CA SER A 209 -4.95 5.80 2.73
C SER A 209 -5.39 6.48 4.01
N GLU A 210 -5.24 7.78 4.07
CA GLU A 210 -5.98 8.62 5.01
C GLU A 210 -7.37 8.89 4.42
N PHE A 211 -8.41 8.42 5.09
CA PHE A 211 -9.79 8.67 4.68
C PHE A 211 -10.43 9.73 5.56
N THR A 212 -11.12 10.70 4.94
CA THR A 212 -11.83 11.78 5.62
C THR A 212 -13.33 11.66 5.38
N GLY A 213 -14.11 11.79 6.46
CA GLY A 213 -15.57 11.71 6.38
C GLY A 213 -16.25 11.82 7.73
N VAL A 214 -17.55 11.60 7.76
CA VAL A 214 -18.38 11.67 8.97
C VAL A 214 -18.48 10.29 9.61
N PRO A 215 -18.30 10.14 10.93
CA PRO A 215 -18.57 8.87 11.61
C PRO A 215 -20.01 8.41 11.35
N LEU A 216 -20.18 7.16 10.90
CA LEU A 216 -21.52 6.63 10.61
C LEU A 216 -22.44 6.67 11.84
N ILE A 217 -21.88 6.47 13.03
CA ILE A 217 -22.65 6.55 14.29
C ILE A 217 -23.31 7.92 14.47
N THR A 218 -22.66 9.00 14.07
CA THR A 218 -23.21 10.36 14.14
C THR A 218 -24.46 10.48 13.27
N LEU A 219 -24.39 9.97 12.05
CA LEU A 219 -25.52 10.00 11.10
C LEU A 219 -26.68 9.11 11.59
N LEU A 220 -26.38 7.94 12.16
CA LEU A 220 -27.38 7.07 12.77
C LEU A 220 -28.08 7.71 13.98
N GLN A 221 -27.33 8.41 14.82
CA GLN A 221 -27.88 9.16 15.96
C GLN A 221 -28.82 10.28 15.50
N MET A 222 -28.45 11.00 14.43
CA MET A 222 -29.32 12.03 13.83
C MET A 222 -30.65 11.46 13.33
N ALA A 223 -30.64 10.24 12.77
CA ALA A 223 -31.85 9.52 12.36
C ALA A 223 -32.63 8.91 13.55
N GLY A 224 -32.07 8.97 14.75
CA GLY A 224 -32.64 8.34 15.95
C GLY A 224 -32.66 6.83 15.87
N ALA A 225 -31.57 6.24 15.37
CA ALA A 225 -31.45 4.78 15.26
C ALA A 225 -31.56 4.08 16.62
N ASP A 226 -32.28 2.96 16.65
CA ASP A 226 -32.35 2.09 17.81
C ASP A 226 -31.05 1.28 17.96
N LEU A 227 -30.05 1.89 18.59
CA LEU A 227 -28.73 1.26 18.79
C LEU A 227 -28.76 0.09 19.80
N LYS A 228 -29.87 -0.08 20.55
CA LYS A 228 -30.03 -1.17 21.53
C LYS A 228 -30.51 -2.45 20.84
N ASN A 229 -31.49 -2.35 19.98
CA ASN A 229 -32.15 -3.49 19.33
C ASN A 229 -31.63 -3.68 17.89
N GLY A 230 -31.25 -2.60 17.20
CA GLY A 230 -30.56 -2.65 15.90
C GLY A 230 -29.17 -3.25 16.05
N LYS A 231 -28.99 -4.47 15.55
CA LYS A 231 -27.75 -5.24 15.70
C LYS A 231 -26.85 -5.14 14.47
N PHE A 232 -27.42 -4.76 13.34
CA PHE A 232 -26.74 -4.73 12.05
C PHE A 232 -27.15 -3.51 11.24
N VAL A 233 -26.31 -3.15 10.32
CA VAL A 233 -26.59 -2.18 9.27
C VAL A 233 -26.33 -2.85 7.92
N LEU A 234 -27.29 -2.79 7.01
CA LEU A 234 -27.06 -3.10 5.60
C LEU A 234 -26.58 -1.84 4.89
N ALA A 235 -25.39 -1.86 4.35
CA ALA A 235 -24.85 -0.81 3.48
C ALA A 235 -25.06 -1.19 2.01
N GLU A 236 -25.51 -0.23 1.18
CA GLU A 236 -25.80 -0.45 -0.24
C GLU A 236 -25.16 0.61 -1.11
N GLY A 237 -24.50 0.14 -2.20
CA GLY A 237 -23.92 0.97 -3.25
C GLY A 237 -24.93 1.42 -4.29
N GLY A 238 -24.64 2.54 -4.95
CA GLY A 238 -25.49 3.13 -5.97
C GLY A 238 -25.12 2.81 -7.42
N ASP A 239 -24.12 1.95 -7.62
CA ASP A 239 -23.69 1.50 -8.95
C ASP A 239 -24.52 0.30 -9.43
N GLY A 240 -24.31 -0.12 -10.67
CA GLY A 240 -25.07 -1.27 -11.25
C GLY A 240 -24.84 -2.61 -10.55
N SER A 241 -23.76 -2.76 -9.78
CA SER A 241 -23.54 -3.96 -8.95
C SER A 241 -24.45 -3.98 -7.73
N SER A 242 -24.92 -2.82 -7.28
CA SER A 242 -25.73 -2.64 -6.06
C SER A 242 -25.16 -3.43 -4.87
N MET A 243 -23.82 -3.34 -4.70
CA MET A 243 -23.10 -4.08 -3.66
C MET A 243 -23.74 -3.83 -2.30
N THR A 244 -24.16 -4.90 -1.64
CA THR A 244 -24.76 -4.85 -0.31
C THR A 244 -23.95 -5.65 0.69
N ARG A 245 -23.68 -5.05 1.87
CA ARG A 245 -22.93 -5.71 2.93
C ARG A 245 -23.54 -5.43 4.30
N THR A 246 -23.62 -6.48 5.10
CA THR A 246 -24.04 -6.40 6.50
C THR A 246 -22.86 -6.01 7.38
N ILE A 247 -22.99 -4.94 8.13
CA ILE A 247 -21.99 -4.46 9.08
C ILE A 247 -22.56 -4.62 10.51
N PRO A 248 -21.88 -5.34 11.41
CA PRO A 248 -22.31 -5.43 12.81
C PRO A 248 -22.33 -4.04 13.48
N MET A 249 -23.41 -3.75 14.23
CA MET A 249 -23.56 -2.48 14.94
C MET A 249 -22.40 -2.22 15.93
N SER A 250 -21.81 -3.28 16.48
CA SER A 250 -20.66 -3.17 17.39
C SER A 250 -19.42 -2.50 16.73
N LEU A 251 -19.22 -2.70 15.43
CA LEU A 251 -18.16 -2.00 14.69
C LEU A 251 -18.48 -0.52 14.48
N ILE A 252 -19.76 -0.19 14.33
CA ILE A 252 -20.20 1.19 14.09
C ILE A 252 -20.17 2.00 15.38
N THR A 253 -20.59 1.39 16.50
CA THR A 253 -20.60 2.05 17.81
C THR A 253 -19.20 2.28 18.36
N SER A 254 -18.17 1.61 17.84
CA SER A 254 -16.78 1.95 18.15
C SER A 254 -16.38 3.36 17.66
N GLY A 255 -17.16 3.95 16.74
CA GLY A 255 -16.85 5.24 16.11
C GLY A 255 -15.78 5.20 15.02
N GLU A 256 -15.28 4.00 14.67
CA GLU A 256 -14.23 3.86 13.64
C GLU A 256 -14.78 3.84 12.20
N VAL A 257 -16.04 3.42 12.03
CA VAL A 257 -16.69 3.36 10.71
C VAL A 257 -17.07 4.77 10.27
N ILE A 258 -16.60 5.18 9.09
CA ILE A 258 -16.88 6.52 8.54
C ILE A 258 -17.53 6.44 7.17
N VAL A 259 -18.40 7.41 6.90
CA VAL A 259 -18.94 7.71 5.58
C VAL A 259 -18.00 8.74 4.95
N ALA A 260 -17.07 8.25 4.13
CA ALA A 260 -15.95 9.02 3.63
C ALA A 260 -16.27 9.67 2.28
N TYR A 261 -15.78 10.89 2.10
CA TYR A 261 -15.79 11.66 0.86
C TYR A 261 -14.37 12.09 0.43
N GLY A 262 -13.40 12.05 1.35
CA GLY A 262 -12.01 12.42 1.10
C GLY A 262 -11.04 11.22 1.24
N GLN A 263 -9.94 11.26 0.48
CA GLN A 263 -8.86 10.28 0.49
C GLN A 263 -7.53 10.97 0.21
N ASN A 264 -6.55 10.82 1.09
CA ASN A 264 -5.19 11.38 0.93
C ASN A 264 -5.18 12.89 0.64
N GLY A 265 -6.05 13.68 1.31
CA GLY A 265 -6.12 15.14 1.17
C GLY A 265 -6.85 15.64 -0.09
N GLU A 266 -7.38 14.75 -0.91
CA GLU A 266 -8.23 15.07 -2.07
C GLU A 266 -9.64 14.46 -1.89
N MET A 267 -10.58 14.82 -2.75
CA MET A 267 -11.84 14.08 -2.83
C MET A 267 -11.58 12.65 -3.30
N LEU A 268 -12.46 11.71 -2.95
CA LEU A 268 -12.40 10.35 -3.49
C LEU A 268 -12.32 10.39 -5.02
N ARG A 269 -11.50 9.53 -5.60
CA ARG A 269 -11.52 9.35 -7.06
C ARG A 269 -12.69 8.49 -7.49
N PRO A 270 -13.20 8.63 -8.73
CA PRO A 270 -14.33 7.83 -9.23
C PRO A 270 -14.17 6.34 -9.00
N GLU A 271 -13.00 5.78 -9.33
CA GLU A 271 -12.69 4.37 -9.14
C GLU A 271 -12.60 3.95 -7.66
N ASN A 272 -12.38 4.90 -6.76
CA ASN A 272 -12.34 4.69 -5.31
C ASN A 272 -13.69 4.92 -4.62
N GLY A 273 -14.74 5.29 -5.37
CA GLY A 273 -16.12 5.39 -4.89
C GLY A 273 -16.65 6.80 -4.68
N TYR A 274 -16.17 7.79 -5.47
CA TYR A 274 -16.71 9.14 -5.48
C TYR A 274 -18.24 9.13 -5.76
N PRO A 275 -19.06 9.97 -5.11
CA PRO A 275 -18.67 11.00 -4.15
C PRO A 275 -18.64 10.50 -2.70
N LEU A 276 -19.13 9.29 -2.40
CA LEU A 276 -19.29 8.80 -1.04
C LEU A 276 -19.04 7.29 -0.94
N ARG A 277 -18.26 6.87 0.04
CA ARG A 277 -18.04 5.45 0.33
C ARG A 277 -18.09 5.15 1.82
N LEU A 278 -18.35 3.89 2.15
CA LEU A 278 -18.19 3.38 3.51
C LEU A 278 -16.73 2.97 3.73
N VAL A 279 -16.16 3.34 4.87
CA VAL A 279 -14.85 2.91 5.36
C VAL A 279 -15.04 2.14 6.66
N VAL A 280 -14.59 0.87 6.67
CA VAL A 280 -14.76 -0.06 7.80
C VAL A 280 -13.39 -0.60 8.20
N PRO A 281 -12.59 0.12 9.00
CA PRO A 281 -11.20 -0.23 9.28
C PRO A 281 -11.03 -1.64 9.84
N GLY A 282 -10.05 -2.37 9.30
CA GLY A 282 -9.74 -3.74 9.71
C GLY A 282 -10.61 -4.83 9.10
N VAL A 283 -11.65 -4.46 8.36
CA VAL A 283 -12.58 -5.37 7.70
C VAL A 283 -12.24 -5.49 6.22
N GLN A 284 -12.54 -6.65 5.63
CA GLN A 284 -12.28 -6.91 4.21
C GLN A 284 -12.88 -5.85 3.28
N GLY A 285 -12.19 -5.57 2.17
CA GLY A 285 -12.51 -4.46 1.27
C GLY A 285 -13.90 -4.48 0.65
N VAL A 286 -14.52 -5.66 0.49
CA VAL A 286 -15.89 -5.77 -0.02
C VAL A 286 -16.91 -5.08 0.89
N SER A 287 -16.64 -4.99 2.19
CA SER A 287 -17.50 -4.29 3.16
C SER A 287 -17.36 -2.76 3.09
N TRP A 288 -16.37 -2.26 2.37
CA TRP A 288 -16.16 -0.83 2.17
C TRP A 288 -16.91 -0.35 0.93
N VAL A 289 -18.25 -0.38 1.03
CA VAL A 289 -19.16 -0.13 -0.10
C VAL A 289 -18.89 1.21 -0.76
N LYS A 290 -18.63 1.18 -2.08
CA LYS A 290 -18.44 2.37 -2.92
C LYS A 290 -19.77 2.95 -3.39
N TYR A 291 -19.78 4.24 -3.72
CA TYR A 291 -20.99 4.93 -4.18
C TYR A 291 -22.15 4.77 -3.18
N LEU A 292 -21.81 4.90 -1.88
CA LEU A 292 -22.75 4.60 -0.80
C LEU A 292 -24.02 5.43 -0.92
N ARG A 293 -25.15 4.77 -1.15
CA ARG A 293 -26.44 5.46 -1.32
C ARG A 293 -27.42 5.20 -0.20
N ARG A 294 -27.29 4.08 0.54
CA ARG A 294 -28.23 3.72 1.58
C ARG A 294 -27.59 2.91 2.70
N VAL A 295 -28.04 3.13 3.93
CA VAL A 295 -27.86 2.22 5.04
C VAL A 295 -29.20 1.94 5.71
N GLU A 296 -29.44 0.68 6.07
CA GLU A 296 -30.65 0.24 6.73
C GLU A 296 -30.30 -0.44 8.05
N VAL A 297 -30.91 0.04 9.15
CA VAL A 297 -30.69 -0.53 10.49
C VAL A 297 -31.66 -1.69 10.70
N GLY A 298 -31.16 -2.85 11.13
CA GLY A 298 -31.94 -4.05 11.39
C GLY A 298 -31.48 -4.82 12.61
N ASP A 299 -32.34 -5.72 13.09
CA ASP A 299 -32.09 -6.58 14.26
C ASP A 299 -31.41 -7.92 13.92
N LYS A 300 -31.39 -8.29 12.63
CA LYS A 300 -30.85 -9.53 12.10
C LYS A 300 -29.86 -9.27 10.97
N PRO A 301 -28.89 -10.18 10.72
CA PRO A 301 -28.05 -10.07 9.55
C PRO A 301 -28.88 -10.24 8.28
N TYR A 302 -28.52 -9.48 7.24
CA TYR A 302 -29.19 -9.56 5.96
C TYR A 302 -28.53 -10.66 5.09
N ALA A 303 -29.33 -11.44 4.40
CA ALA A 303 -28.86 -12.43 3.43
C ALA A 303 -28.64 -11.78 2.06
N ALA A 304 -27.69 -10.83 1.99
CA ALA A 304 -27.37 -10.17 0.75
C ALA A 304 -26.74 -11.15 -0.24
N LYS A 305 -26.93 -10.91 -1.55
CA LYS A 305 -26.38 -11.74 -2.63
C LYS A 305 -24.90 -12.06 -2.44
N ASP A 306 -24.10 -11.03 -2.16
CA ASP A 306 -22.66 -11.17 -2.03
C ASP A 306 -22.20 -11.78 -0.69
N GLU A 307 -23.14 -12.03 0.23
CA GLU A 307 -22.90 -12.72 1.50
C GLU A 307 -23.40 -14.17 1.49
N ALA A 308 -24.34 -14.48 0.60
CA ALA A 308 -24.93 -15.81 0.51
C ALA A 308 -24.34 -16.69 -0.61
N ILE A 309 -23.88 -16.05 -1.70
CA ILE A 309 -23.33 -16.75 -2.89
C ILE A 309 -21.81 -16.60 -2.99
N HIS A 310 -21.28 -15.41 -2.63
CA HIS A 310 -19.86 -15.10 -2.66
C HIS A 310 -19.33 -14.95 -1.22
N TYR A 311 -18.02 -14.89 -1.07
CA TYR A 311 -17.36 -14.73 0.24
C TYR A 311 -17.72 -15.82 1.26
N MET A 312 -17.95 -17.02 0.73
CA MET A 312 -18.14 -18.24 1.49
C MET A 312 -17.03 -19.21 1.15
N ASP A 313 -16.38 -19.78 2.16
CA ASP A 313 -15.33 -20.79 2.00
C ASP A 313 -15.85 -22.16 2.39
N LEU A 314 -15.58 -23.16 1.56
CA LEU A 314 -15.82 -24.56 1.87
C LEU A 314 -14.71 -25.06 2.82
N GLN A 315 -15.10 -25.46 4.03
CA GLN A 315 -14.19 -25.98 5.03
C GLN A 315 -13.85 -27.48 4.79
N PRO A 316 -12.77 -28.00 5.38
CA PRO A 316 -12.39 -29.41 5.24
C PRO A 316 -13.47 -30.40 5.69
N ASP A 317 -14.30 -30.03 6.67
CA ASP A 317 -15.42 -30.82 7.19
C ASP A 317 -16.67 -30.77 6.30
N GLY A 318 -16.64 -30.09 5.16
CA GLY A 318 -17.74 -29.94 4.25
C GLY A 318 -18.72 -28.80 4.60
N THR A 319 -18.50 -28.09 5.69
CA THR A 319 -19.33 -26.94 6.05
C THR A 319 -18.94 -25.71 5.23
N HIS A 320 -19.89 -24.78 5.05
CA HIS A 320 -19.62 -23.48 4.44
C HIS A 320 -19.46 -22.43 5.55
N ARG A 321 -18.33 -21.76 5.56
CA ARG A 321 -18.06 -20.66 6.46
C ARG A 321 -18.14 -19.36 5.72
N GLN A 322 -19.01 -18.46 6.16
CA GLN A 322 -18.95 -17.09 5.71
C GLN A 322 -17.58 -16.50 6.05
N TYR A 323 -16.97 -15.85 5.09
CA TYR A 323 -15.69 -15.22 5.28
C TYR A 323 -15.75 -14.24 6.48
N THR A 324 -14.85 -14.42 7.41
CA THR A 324 -14.79 -13.55 8.59
C THR A 324 -14.44 -12.14 8.18
N ASN A 325 -15.21 -11.18 8.65
CA ASN A 325 -15.05 -9.79 8.23
C ASN A 325 -13.68 -9.20 8.60
N LEU A 326 -13.09 -9.59 9.74
CA LEU A 326 -11.80 -9.06 10.18
C LEU A 326 -10.63 -9.70 9.44
N GLN A 327 -9.75 -8.86 8.91
CA GLN A 327 -8.49 -9.29 8.30
C GLN A 327 -7.50 -9.74 9.38
N GLU A 328 -6.98 -10.94 9.27
CA GLU A 328 -5.97 -11.45 10.19
C GLU A 328 -4.59 -10.88 9.83
N VAL A 329 -3.64 -11.03 10.75
CA VAL A 329 -2.28 -10.52 10.58
C VAL A 329 -1.61 -11.12 9.36
N LYS A 330 -0.93 -10.27 8.58
CA LYS A 330 -0.25 -10.63 7.34
C LYS A 330 0.95 -9.74 7.09
N SER A 331 1.95 -10.24 6.42
CA SER A 331 3.10 -9.49 5.93
C SER A 331 3.61 -10.06 4.61
N VAL A 332 4.32 -9.23 3.87
CA VAL A 332 5.02 -9.63 2.65
C VAL A 332 6.27 -8.78 2.46
N VAL A 333 7.35 -9.41 2.05
CA VAL A 333 8.54 -8.70 1.55
C VAL A 333 8.24 -8.13 0.18
N THR A 334 8.44 -6.83 0.01
CA THR A 334 8.20 -6.13 -1.26
C THR A 334 9.48 -5.94 -2.07
N THR A 335 10.65 -5.92 -1.40
CA THR A 335 11.96 -5.82 -2.04
C THR A 335 13.03 -6.50 -1.17
N PRO A 336 13.84 -7.44 -1.72
CA PRO A 336 13.67 -8.03 -3.05
C PRO A 336 12.50 -9.01 -3.10
N SER A 337 11.75 -9.00 -4.19
CA SER A 337 10.56 -9.84 -4.40
C SER A 337 10.50 -10.37 -5.84
N GLY A 338 9.57 -11.26 -6.11
CA GLY A 338 9.46 -11.91 -7.41
C GLY A 338 9.44 -10.95 -8.60
N GLY A 339 10.22 -11.28 -9.62
CA GLY A 339 10.41 -10.48 -10.83
C GLY A 339 11.51 -9.42 -10.74
N GLN A 340 12.13 -9.24 -9.58
CA GLN A 340 13.33 -8.40 -9.41
C GLN A 340 14.61 -9.23 -9.59
N VAL A 341 15.73 -8.56 -9.81
CA VAL A 341 17.06 -9.17 -9.97
C VAL A 341 18.06 -8.44 -9.10
N LEU A 342 18.80 -9.17 -8.30
CA LEU A 342 19.97 -8.67 -7.59
C LEU A 342 21.16 -8.73 -8.54
N LEU A 343 21.77 -7.57 -8.84
CA LEU A 343 22.83 -7.51 -9.86
C LEU A 343 24.19 -7.98 -9.33
N ASP A 344 24.48 -7.67 -8.07
CA ASP A 344 25.77 -7.94 -7.44
C ASP A 344 25.61 -8.56 -6.06
N LYS A 345 26.67 -9.28 -5.62
CA LYS A 345 26.81 -9.66 -4.22
C LYS A 345 27.03 -8.42 -3.36
N GLY A 346 26.51 -8.43 -2.16
CA GLY A 346 26.73 -7.31 -1.26
C GLY A 346 25.52 -6.97 -0.41
N PHE A 347 25.48 -5.74 0.02
CA PHE A 347 24.47 -5.23 0.94
C PHE A 347 23.15 -4.93 0.24
N TYR A 348 22.07 -5.45 0.82
CA TYR A 348 20.69 -5.17 0.43
C TYR A 348 19.86 -4.85 1.67
N ASN A 349 18.94 -3.93 1.53
CA ASN A 349 17.90 -3.69 2.53
C ASN A 349 16.64 -4.45 2.14
N ILE A 350 16.30 -5.51 2.87
CA ILE A 350 15.03 -6.20 2.70
C ILE A 350 13.95 -5.32 3.31
N THR A 351 12.96 -4.93 2.52
CA THR A 351 11.81 -4.14 2.98
C THR A 351 10.49 -4.81 2.63
N GLY A 352 9.46 -4.53 3.42
CA GLY A 352 8.14 -5.07 3.21
C GLY A 352 7.05 -4.34 3.97
N LEU A 353 5.85 -4.87 3.85
CA LEU A 353 4.64 -4.36 4.47
C LEU A 353 4.02 -5.41 5.39
N ALA A 354 3.45 -4.96 6.50
CA ALA A 354 2.70 -5.80 7.43
C ALA A 354 1.42 -5.07 7.87
N TRP A 355 0.36 -5.82 8.16
CA TRP A 355 -0.94 -5.30 8.57
C TRP A 355 -1.75 -6.29 9.40
N SER A 356 -2.70 -5.78 10.18
CA SER A 356 -3.71 -6.57 10.89
C SER A 356 -4.99 -5.77 11.04
N GLY A 357 -6.13 -6.39 10.80
CA GLY A 357 -7.44 -5.81 11.06
C GLY A 357 -7.82 -5.80 12.55
N LYS A 358 -7.08 -6.52 13.38
CA LYS A 358 -7.36 -6.64 14.82
C LYS A 358 -6.64 -5.60 15.67
N GLY A 359 -5.43 -5.20 15.28
CA GLY A 359 -4.62 -4.30 16.08
C GLY A 359 -3.44 -3.70 15.34
N LYS A 360 -2.42 -3.28 16.09
CA LYS A 360 -1.15 -2.78 15.57
C LYS A 360 -0.20 -3.93 15.30
N ILE A 361 0.65 -3.80 14.30
CA ILE A 361 1.79 -4.69 14.15
C ILE A 361 2.76 -4.46 15.31
N LYS A 362 3.02 -5.51 16.06
CA LYS A 362 3.94 -5.51 17.19
C LYS A 362 5.36 -5.89 16.78
N ARG A 363 5.46 -6.85 15.85
CA ARG A 363 6.74 -7.43 15.44
C ARG A 363 6.64 -7.99 14.03
N VAL A 364 7.73 -7.88 13.28
CA VAL A 364 7.95 -8.61 12.05
C VAL A 364 9.31 -9.29 12.14
N ASP A 365 9.35 -10.58 11.86
CA ASP A 365 10.58 -11.34 11.71
C ASP A 365 10.82 -11.64 10.24
N VAL A 366 12.07 -11.63 9.82
CA VAL A 366 12.51 -11.98 8.47
C VAL A 366 13.47 -13.14 8.54
N SER A 367 13.28 -14.10 7.66
CA SER A 367 14.18 -15.20 7.38
C SER A 367 14.77 -15.05 5.98
N THR A 368 16.02 -15.43 5.80
CA THR A 368 16.69 -15.50 4.48
C THR A 368 17.12 -16.94 4.13
N ASP A 369 16.69 -17.91 4.93
CA ASP A 369 17.06 -19.34 4.81
C ASP A 369 15.85 -20.27 4.79
N GLY A 370 14.68 -19.76 4.38
CA GLY A 370 13.45 -20.56 4.26
C GLY A 370 12.78 -20.89 5.58
N GLY A 371 12.90 -20.01 6.57
CA GLY A 371 12.22 -20.13 7.86
C GLY A 371 13.00 -20.90 8.92
N ARG A 372 14.25 -21.30 8.66
CA ARG A 372 15.09 -22.00 9.64
C ARG A 372 15.57 -21.06 10.74
N ASN A 373 15.97 -19.86 10.38
CA ASN A 373 16.37 -18.81 11.31
C ASN A 373 15.58 -17.52 11.04
N TRP A 374 15.20 -16.83 12.11
CA TRP A 374 14.41 -15.60 12.04
C TRP A 374 15.12 -14.48 12.79
N ARG A 375 15.18 -13.31 12.18
CA ARG A 375 15.71 -12.10 12.77
C ARG A 375 14.63 -11.03 12.78
N GLN A 376 14.51 -10.30 13.90
CA GLN A 376 13.55 -9.21 14.00
C GLN A 376 13.93 -8.05 13.08
N ALA A 377 12.98 -7.63 12.26
CA ALA A 377 13.09 -6.44 11.42
C ALA A 377 12.75 -5.18 12.22
N ARG A 378 13.25 -4.05 11.75
CA ARG A 378 12.88 -2.73 12.26
C ARG A 378 11.56 -2.31 11.65
N LEU A 379 10.60 -1.91 12.49
CA LEU A 379 9.37 -1.25 12.05
C LEU A 379 9.63 0.24 11.86
N GLU A 380 9.19 0.80 10.75
CA GLU A 380 9.20 2.25 10.53
C GLU A 380 8.03 2.91 11.25
N THR A 381 8.27 4.08 11.82
CA THR A 381 7.23 4.88 12.46
C THR A 381 6.54 5.80 11.46
N PRO A 382 5.23 6.05 11.61
CA PRO A 382 4.35 5.58 12.70
C PRO A 382 3.85 4.15 12.47
N VAL A 383 3.65 3.38 13.56
CA VAL A 383 2.93 2.10 13.56
C VAL A 383 1.51 2.35 14.06
N LEU A 384 0.54 2.31 13.16
CA LEU A 384 -0.86 2.61 13.42
C LEU A 384 -1.71 1.33 13.43
N SER A 385 -2.79 1.33 14.24
CA SER A 385 -3.77 0.24 14.23
C SER A 385 -4.54 0.25 12.92
N LYS A 386 -4.77 -0.94 12.36
CA LYS A 386 -5.57 -1.13 11.12
C LYS A 386 -5.05 -0.34 9.92
N ALA A 387 -3.75 -0.04 9.91
CA ALA A 387 -3.02 0.58 8.80
C ALA A 387 -1.85 -0.29 8.37
N LEU A 388 -1.23 0.02 7.24
CA LEU A 388 0.02 -0.63 6.85
C LEU A 388 1.15 -0.22 7.80
N SER A 389 2.05 -1.13 8.05
CA SER A 389 3.33 -0.89 8.74
C SER A 389 4.46 -1.33 7.83
N ARG A 390 5.42 -0.45 7.60
CA ARG A 390 6.61 -0.80 6.82
C ARG A 390 7.67 -1.35 7.75
N PHE A 391 8.36 -2.38 7.28
CA PHE A 391 9.52 -2.95 7.96
C PHE A 391 10.72 -3.02 7.03
N ASN A 392 11.91 -3.04 7.62
CA ASN A 392 13.16 -3.24 6.91
C ASN A 392 14.20 -3.96 7.78
N ILE A 393 15.13 -4.66 7.12
CA ILE A 393 16.24 -5.34 7.75
C ILE A 393 17.42 -5.42 6.79
N ASP A 394 18.60 -5.22 7.32
CA ASP A 394 19.84 -5.31 6.57
C ASP A 394 20.21 -6.77 6.28
N TRP A 395 20.61 -7.03 5.05
CA TRP A 395 21.04 -8.33 4.57
C TRP A 395 22.22 -8.22 3.63
N VAL A 396 23.23 -9.07 3.84
CA VAL A 396 24.35 -9.22 2.93
C VAL A 396 24.16 -10.50 2.14
N TRP A 397 23.97 -10.37 0.83
CA TRP A 397 23.84 -11.51 -0.07
C TRP A 397 25.23 -11.95 -0.55
N ASP A 398 25.57 -13.22 -0.35
CA ASP A 398 26.84 -13.82 -0.72
C ASP A 398 26.85 -14.43 -2.13
N GLY A 399 25.74 -14.31 -2.87
CA GLY A 399 25.55 -14.89 -4.20
C GLY A 399 25.06 -16.33 -4.19
N LYS A 400 24.74 -16.90 -3.03
CA LYS A 400 24.12 -18.23 -2.94
C LYS A 400 22.60 -18.15 -2.96
N PRO A 401 21.92 -19.23 -3.35
CA PRO A 401 20.47 -19.27 -3.27
C PRO A 401 19.99 -18.99 -1.84
N ALA A 402 18.97 -18.11 -1.73
CA ALA A 402 18.39 -17.72 -0.46
C ALA A 402 16.87 -17.70 -0.58
N ILE A 403 16.17 -18.13 0.45
CA ILE A 403 14.69 -18.04 0.52
C ILE A 403 14.33 -16.99 1.54
N ILE A 404 13.76 -15.89 1.06
CA ILE A 404 13.37 -14.75 1.89
C ILE A 404 11.89 -14.88 2.25
N GLN A 405 11.60 -14.70 3.55
CA GLN A 405 10.25 -14.75 4.12
C GLN A 405 10.08 -13.66 5.16
N SER A 406 8.86 -13.18 5.37
CA SER A 406 8.49 -12.36 6.53
C SER A 406 7.33 -12.99 7.29
N ARG A 407 7.32 -12.78 8.61
CA ARG A 407 6.26 -13.23 9.51
C ARG A 407 5.91 -12.11 10.48
N ALA A 408 4.67 -11.64 10.44
CA ALA A 408 4.17 -10.61 11.33
C ALA A 408 3.44 -11.18 12.54
N GLN A 409 3.48 -10.42 13.64
CA GLN A 409 2.67 -10.60 14.84
C GLN A 409 2.05 -9.26 15.21
N ASP A 410 0.75 -9.25 15.55
CA ASP A 410 0.06 -8.09 16.06
C ASP A 410 0.08 -7.99 17.59
N ASP A 411 -0.39 -6.89 18.14
CA ASP A 411 -0.45 -6.63 19.58
C ASP A 411 -1.56 -7.41 20.31
N THR A 412 -2.44 -8.09 19.56
CA THR A 412 -3.43 -9.02 20.11
C THR A 412 -2.89 -10.45 20.25
N GLY A 413 -1.62 -10.67 19.85
CA GLY A 413 -0.92 -11.94 19.98
C GLY A 413 -1.07 -12.90 18.79
N HIS A 414 -1.80 -12.50 17.74
CA HIS A 414 -1.92 -13.33 16.54
C HIS A 414 -0.66 -13.24 15.70
N ALA A 415 -0.20 -14.39 15.23
CA ALA A 415 0.96 -14.53 14.34
C ALA A 415 0.55 -15.07 12.97
N GLN A 416 1.22 -14.61 11.94
CA GLN A 416 0.99 -15.04 10.56
C GLN A 416 1.37 -16.53 10.42
N PRO A 417 0.47 -17.40 9.86
CA PRO A 417 0.70 -18.83 9.74
C PRO A 417 1.58 -19.18 8.53
N THR A 418 2.19 -20.36 8.59
CA THR A 418 2.73 -21.01 7.39
C THR A 418 1.60 -21.51 6.49
N TYR A 419 1.92 -21.86 5.24
CA TYR A 419 0.94 -22.48 4.32
C TYR A 419 0.38 -23.80 4.89
N GLN A 420 1.22 -24.61 5.51
CA GLN A 420 0.79 -25.86 6.13
C GLN A 420 -0.21 -25.61 7.27
N GLN A 421 0.07 -24.67 8.15
CA GLN A 421 -0.82 -24.30 9.25
C GLN A 421 -2.15 -23.74 8.72
N LEU A 422 -2.10 -22.85 7.73
CA LEU A 422 -3.30 -22.26 7.15
C LEU A 422 -4.20 -23.32 6.48
N ARG A 423 -3.59 -24.21 5.69
CA ARG A 423 -4.31 -25.29 4.98
C ARG A 423 -4.89 -26.35 5.93
N SER A 424 -4.22 -26.62 7.05
CA SER A 424 -4.76 -27.54 8.05
C SER A 424 -6.07 -27.06 8.67
N VAL A 425 -6.27 -25.75 8.75
CA VAL A 425 -7.48 -25.13 9.31
C VAL A 425 -8.54 -24.86 8.24
N ARG A 426 -8.14 -24.36 7.08
CA ARG A 426 -9.08 -23.86 6.04
C ARG A 426 -9.23 -24.79 4.84
N GLY A 427 -8.41 -25.83 4.73
CA GLY A 427 -8.34 -26.70 3.55
C GLY A 427 -7.65 -26.01 2.36
N THR A 428 -7.86 -26.57 1.17
CA THR A 428 -7.25 -26.10 -0.08
C THR A 428 -8.27 -25.55 -1.10
N ARG A 429 -9.54 -25.51 -0.73
CA ARG A 429 -10.64 -25.04 -1.58
C ARG A 429 -11.11 -23.62 -1.23
N SER A 430 -10.46 -22.96 -0.30
CA SER A 430 -10.67 -21.55 0.03
C SER A 430 -10.23 -20.68 -1.14
N ILE A 431 -10.96 -19.58 -1.34
CA ILE A 431 -10.60 -18.51 -2.29
C ILE A 431 -10.16 -17.28 -1.49
N TYR A 432 -10.81 -17.06 -0.37
CA TYR A 432 -10.64 -15.84 0.43
C TYR A 432 -9.64 -16.04 1.55
N HIS A 433 -9.10 -14.91 2.02
CA HIS A 433 -8.31 -14.81 3.24
C HIS A 433 -7.07 -15.73 3.31
N ASN A 434 -6.23 -15.62 2.32
CA ASN A 434 -4.91 -16.24 2.39
C ASN A 434 -3.92 -15.28 3.08
N ASN A 435 -3.59 -15.57 4.33
CA ASN A 435 -2.59 -14.82 5.11
C ASN A 435 -1.33 -15.63 5.40
N ALA A 436 -1.06 -16.69 4.63
CA ALA A 436 0.16 -17.49 4.79
C ALA A 436 1.43 -16.69 4.50
N ILE A 437 2.54 -17.15 5.08
CA ILE A 437 3.88 -16.62 4.83
C ILE A 437 4.23 -16.77 3.35
N GLN A 438 4.54 -15.66 2.67
CA GLN A 438 5.03 -15.64 1.29
C GLN A 438 6.53 -15.88 1.25
N SER A 439 7.00 -16.62 0.25
CA SER A 439 8.41 -16.96 0.06
C SER A 439 8.94 -16.48 -1.28
N TRP A 440 10.14 -15.90 -1.27
CA TRP A 440 10.87 -15.46 -2.45
C TRP A 440 12.22 -16.17 -2.53
N LEU A 441 12.46 -16.93 -3.60
CA LEU A 441 13.74 -17.55 -3.87
C LEU A 441 14.64 -16.60 -4.66
N VAL A 442 15.74 -16.19 -4.07
CA VAL A 442 16.85 -15.54 -4.76
C VAL A 442 17.74 -16.63 -5.32
N GLN A 443 17.92 -16.69 -6.64
CA GLN A 443 18.79 -17.65 -7.32
C GLN A 443 20.25 -17.14 -7.36
N GLU A 444 21.19 -18.00 -7.71
CA GLU A 444 22.62 -17.63 -7.84
C GLU A 444 22.88 -16.53 -8.86
N ASN A 445 22.05 -16.44 -9.92
CA ASN A 445 22.11 -15.37 -10.90
C ASN A 445 21.42 -14.07 -10.46
N GLY A 446 20.95 -13.99 -9.21
CA GLY A 446 20.27 -12.84 -8.65
C GLY A 446 18.77 -12.75 -8.96
N GLU A 447 18.23 -13.57 -9.86
CA GLU A 447 16.78 -13.57 -10.14
C GLU A 447 15.98 -13.95 -8.90
N VAL A 448 14.90 -13.22 -8.64
CA VAL A 448 13.99 -13.49 -7.53
C VAL A 448 12.69 -14.13 -8.06
N LYS A 449 12.36 -15.31 -7.55
CA LYS A 449 11.20 -16.08 -7.96
C LYS A 449 10.20 -16.31 -6.82
N ASN A 450 8.94 -16.32 -7.16
CA ASN A 450 7.89 -16.79 -6.27
C ASN A 450 8.00 -18.29 -6.06
N VAL A 451 8.04 -18.73 -4.81
CA VAL A 451 8.07 -20.14 -4.42
C VAL A 451 7.16 -20.40 -3.23
N GLN A 452 6.69 -21.63 -3.08
CA GLN A 452 6.03 -22.06 -1.85
C GLN A 452 6.96 -22.96 -1.06
N VAL A 453 7.14 -22.64 0.21
CA VAL A 453 7.85 -23.48 1.19
C VAL A 453 6.79 -24.11 2.07
N SER A 454 6.85 -25.43 2.16
CA SER A 454 5.94 -26.26 2.99
C SER A 454 6.23 -26.14 4.49
#